data_de599e02df819ea66dacf158f2a640a2
#
_entry.id   de599e02df819ea66dacf158f2a640a2
#
_cell.length_a   1.000
_cell.length_b   1.000
_cell.length_c   1.000
_cell.angle_alpha   90.00
_cell.angle_beta   90.00
_cell.angle_gamma   90.00
#
_symmetry.space_group_name_H-M   'P 1'
#
loop_
_entity.id
_entity.type
_entity.pdbx_description
1 polymer ?
#
loop_
_entity_poly.entity_id
_entity_poly.type
_entity_poly.pdbx_seq_one_letter_code
_entity_poly.pdbx_strand_id
1 'polypeptide(L)'
;MSIYGYATTFDNNTVDFTDKIKDYCKKQSLIIKTMVVDENSNKTHWDKRELNHLLNEELKKGDTLVTYEAANLARSTLQVLEVLDLMANKGIALHLVKYNQTYTPDALMDTIHFLELVKDIEGDFVTKRTTDALERRRVAGLPLGRPKGRKNKSRKLDKHKAEIKKYLALNISKASIAKLLGCHAQTLYNYLDDHDLMAEGEEQAS
;
A
#
# COMPACT_ATOMS: atom_id res chain seq x y z
N MET A 1 -1.30 27.27 22.03
CA MET A 1 -1.48 26.16 21.07
C MET A 1 -0.71 26.52 19.82
N SER A 2 0.39 25.83 19.59
CA SER A 2 1.24 26.00 18.40
C SER A 2 1.16 24.75 17.54
N ILE A 3 1.41 24.91 16.24
CA ILE A 3 1.37 23.80 15.28
C ILE A 3 2.78 23.57 14.76
N TYR A 4 3.22 22.34 14.86
CA TYR A 4 4.53 21.89 14.37
C TYR A 4 4.35 20.87 13.26
N GLY A 5 5.07 21.02 12.18
CA GLY A 5 5.07 20.05 11.08
C GLY A 5 6.23 19.07 11.21
N TYR A 6 5.98 17.81 10.92
CA TYR A 6 7.02 16.80 10.87
C TYR A 6 6.90 15.95 9.59
N ALA A 7 8.00 15.87 8.86
CA ALA A 7 8.11 15.06 7.65
C ALA A 7 9.36 14.20 7.69
N THR A 8 9.38 13.15 6.89
CA THR A 8 10.55 12.30 6.68
C THR A 8 10.86 12.23 5.21
N THR A 9 12.13 12.31 4.86
CA THR A 9 12.62 12.03 3.50
C THR A 9 13.24 10.65 3.44
N PHE A 10 13.17 10.01 2.27
CA PHE A 10 13.74 8.69 2.01
C PHE A 10 14.81 8.80 0.93
N ASP A 11 15.85 7.96 1.01
CA ASP A 11 16.91 7.89 0.02
C ASP A 11 16.36 7.92 -1.41
N ASN A 12 16.73 8.93 -2.17
CA ASN A 12 16.70 9.06 -3.63
C ASN A 12 15.35 9.08 -4.37
N ASN A 13 14.19 8.97 -3.73
CA ASN A 13 12.92 9.16 -4.44
C ASN A 13 11.84 9.71 -3.52
N THR A 14 11.92 10.97 -3.33
CA THR A 14 11.14 11.69 -2.35
C THR A 14 9.78 12.08 -2.91
N VAL A 15 8.77 11.37 -2.50
CA VAL A 15 7.52 12.09 -2.29
C VAL A 15 7.76 13.01 -1.11
N ASP A 16 8.06 14.26 -1.38
CA ASP A 16 8.28 15.25 -0.32
C ASP A 16 6.96 15.50 0.41
N PHE A 17 6.80 14.85 1.56
CA PHE A 17 5.63 15.03 2.40
C PHE A 17 5.55 16.45 2.99
N THR A 18 6.67 17.19 2.96
CA THR A 18 6.74 18.57 3.43
C THR A 18 5.79 19.47 2.66
N ASP A 19 5.78 19.36 1.33
CA ASP A 19 4.90 20.18 0.50
C ASP A 19 3.43 19.80 0.72
N LYS A 20 3.13 18.51 0.84
CA LYS A 20 1.76 18.06 1.14
C LYS A 20 1.25 18.57 2.48
N ILE A 21 2.09 18.58 3.51
CA ILE A 21 1.75 19.12 4.84
C ILE A 21 1.55 20.62 4.75
N LYS A 22 2.45 21.36 4.10
CA LYS A 22 2.34 22.82 3.92
C LYS A 22 1.08 23.21 3.15
N ASP A 23 0.80 22.52 2.04
CA ASP A 23 -0.38 22.78 1.22
C ASP A 23 -1.67 22.51 2.00
N TYR A 24 -1.71 21.42 2.76
CA TYR A 24 -2.82 21.11 3.63
C TYR A 24 -3.04 22.20 4.68
N CYS A 25 -1.99 22.56 5.42
CA CYS A 25 -2.07 23.59 6.46
C CYS A 25 -2.50 24.95 5.88
N LYS A 26 -2.02 25.30 4.69
CA LYS A 26 -2.43 26.52 3.98
C LYS A 26 -3.93 26.50 3.64
N LYS A 27 -4.45 25.37 3.14
CA LYS A 27 -5.89 25.21 2.84
C LYS A 27 -6.77 25.29 4.09
N GLN A 28 -6.28 24.83 5.22
CA GLN A 28 -6.98 24.86 6.52
C GLN A 28 -6.71 26.13 7.33
N SER A 29 -6.00 27.10 6.77
CA SER A 29 -5.58 28.33 7.45
C SER A 29 -4.81 28.06 8.75
N LEU A 30 -4.06 26.97 8.81
CA LEU A 30 -3.21 26.59 9.94
C LEU A 30 -1.81 27.15 9.76
N ILE A 31 -1.30 27.83 10.79
CA ILE A 31 0.04 28.42 10.75
C ILE A 31 1.04 27.47 11.42
N ILE A 32 1.92 26.88 10.62
CA ILE A 32 3.01 26.02 11.13
C ILE A 32 4.09 26.94 11.74
N LYS A 33 4.41 26.72 13.00
CA LYS A 33 5.47 27.44 13.71
C LYS A 33 6.87 26.96 13.28
N THR A 34 7.06 25.65 13.22
CA THR A 34 8.32 25.01 12.84
C THR A 34 8.03 23.78 12.00
N MET A 35 8.81 23.56 10.96
CA MET A 35 8.76 22.35 10.13
C MET A 35 10.07 21.59 10.29
N VAL A 36 9.98 20.39 10.84
CA VAL A 36 11.13 19.49 11.06
C VAL A 36 11.11 18.39 10.02
N VAL A 37 12.26 18.11 9.43
CA VAL A 37 12.42 17.10 8.39
C VAL A 37 13.57 16.18 8.77
N ASP A 38 13.25 14.90 8.96
CA ASP A 38 14.25 13.87 9.24
C ASP A 38 14.66 13.15 7.93
N GLU A 39 15.95 13.11 7.68
CA GLU A 39 16.53 12.36 6.59
C GLU A 39 16.78 10.90 7.01
N ASN A 40 16.66 9.96 6.05
CA ASN A 40 16.99 8.55 6.27
C ASN A 40 16.26 7.87 7.44
N SER A 41 15.06 8.30 7.73
CA SER A 41 14.26 7.85 8.89
C SER A 41 14.02 6.33 8.97
N ASN A 42 14.17 5.60 7.85
CA ASN A 42 13.96 4.14 7.80
C ASN A 42 15.00 3.32 8.58
N LYS A 43 16.19 3.87 8.80
CA LYS A 43 17.32 3.15 9.41
C LYS A 43 17.51 3.49 10.88
N THR A 44 16.96 4.62 11.33
CA THR A 44 17.20 5.17 12.67
C THR A 44 15.97 5.02 13.54
N HIS A 45 16.14 4.59 14.78
CA HIS A 45 15.07 4.56 15.79
C HIS A 45 14.59 5.99 16.06
N TRP A 46 13.28 6.18 16.35
CA TRP A 46 12.68 7.51 16.51
C TRP A 46 13.34 8.36 17.59
N ASP A 47 13.83 7.73 18.68
CA ASP A 47 14.51 8.39 19.78
C ASP A 47 15.86 9.06 19.41
N LYS A 48 16.43 8.66 18.27
CA LYS A 48 17.68 9.20 17.71
C LYS A 48 17.46 10.16 16.54
N ARG A 49 16.22 10.59 16.34
CA ARG A 49 15.81 11.51 15.26
C ARG A 49 15.53 12.89 15.83
N GLU A 50 15.44 13.87 14.94
CA GLU A 50 14.96 15.22 15.29
C GLU A 50 13.53 15.19 15.87
N LEU A 51 12.75 14.16 15.57
CA LEU A 51 11.45 13.93 16.20
C LEU A 51 11.55 13.84 17.73
N ASN A 52 12.56 13.19 18.26
CA ASN A 52 12.75 13.08 19.71
C ASN A 52 13.03 14.44 20.35
N HIS A 53 13.90 15.24 19.74
CA HIS A 53 14.17 16.61 20.19
C HIS A 53 12.89 17.46 20.12
N LEU A 54 12.17 17.38 19.01
CA LEU A 54 10.92 18.11 18.81
C LEU A 54 9.88 17.78 19.91
N LEU A 55 9.68 16.49 20.19
CA LEU A 55 8.71 16.02 21.18
C LEU A 55 9.11 16.33 22.62
N ASN A 56 10.40 16.33 22.93
CA ASN A 56 10.86 16.49 24.31
C ASN A 56 11.19 17.93 24.68
N GLU A 57 11.73 18.72 23.76
CA GLU A 57 12.26 20.04 24.04
C GLU A 57 11.38 21.18 23.53
N GLU A 58 10.71 21.00 22.37
CA GLU A 58 9.99 22.10 21.75
C GLU A 58 8.49 22.09 21.97
N LEU A 59 7.84 20.92 21.83
CA LEU A 59 6.40 20.75 21.97
C LEU A 59 5.97 20.81 23.43
N LYS A 60 4.89 21.53 23.70
CA LYS A 60 4.30 21.71 25.01
C LYS A 60 2.86 21.20 25.04
N LYS A 61 2.32 21.02 26.24
CA LYS A 61 0.92 20.67 26.45
C LYS A 61 0.00 21.63 25.69
N GLY A 62 -0.91 21.06 24.91
CA GLY A 62 -1.86 21.79 24.08
C GLY A 62 -1.35 22.12 22.66
N ASP A 63 -0.11 21.77 22.31
CA ASP A 63 0.41 21.90 20.96
C ASP A 63 -0.03 20.72 20.08
N THR A 64 0.07 20.90 18.76
CA THR A 64 -0.31 19.89 17.77
C THR A 64 0.86 19.58 16.86
N LEU A 65 1.17 18.29 16.72
CA LEU A 65 2.09 17.77 15.71
C LEU A 65 1.31 17.39 14.47
N VAL A 66 1.67 17.94 13.32
CA VAL A 66 1.08 17.62 12.00
C VAL A 66 2.07 16.80 11.20
N THR A 67 1.65 15.63 10.76
CA THR A 67 2.43 14.78 9.84
C THR A 67 1.52 14.21 8.75
N TYR A 68 2.10 13.73 7.66
CA TYR A 68 1.28 13.21 6.56
C TYR A 68 0.59 11.89 6.93
N GLU A 69 1.33 10.93 7.46
CA GLU A 69 0.83 9.62 7.92
C GLU A 69 1.61 9.17 9.17
N ALA A 70 1.02 8.27 9.96
CA ALA A 70 1.63 7.79 11.19
C ALA A 70 2.95 7.01 10.95
N ALA A 71 3.10 6.37 9.79
CA ALA A 71 4.33 5.69 9.40
C ALA A 71 5.54 6.63 9.21
N ASN A 72 5.34 7.95 9.20
CA ASN A 72 6.44 8.92 9.21
C ASN A 72 7.07 9.06 10.60
N LEU A 73 6.29 8.82 11.67
CA LEU A 73 6.76 8.98 13.05
C LEU A 73 7.82 7.94 13.42
N ALA A 74 7.65 6.69 12.95
CA ALA A 74 8.57 5.61 13.28
C ALA A 74 8.60 4.53 12.19
N ARG A 75 9.45 3.51 12.36
CA ARG A 75 9.66 2.42 11.37
C ARG A 75 8.86 1.14 11.66
N SER A 76 8.16 1.08 12.76
CA SER A 76 7.31 -0.05 13.13
C SER A 76 6.12 0.42 13.95
N THR A 77 5.04 -0.33 13.93
CA THR A 77 3.84 -0.05 14.71
C THR A 77 4.15 0.13 16.20
N LEU A 78 4.96 -0.75 16.78
CA LEU A 78 5.35 -0.63 18.18
C LEU A 78 6.01 0.73 18.48
N GLN A 79 6.94 1.17 17.65
CA GLN A 79 7.60 2.46 17.83
C GLN A 79 6.65 3.66 17.60
N VAL A 80 5.67 3.54 16.72
CA VAL A 80 4.62 4.57 16.60
C VAL A 80 3.81 4.63 17.88
N LEU A 81 3.44 3.48 18.46
CA LEU A 81 2.70 3.43 19.74
C LEU A 81 3.49 4.07 20.89
N GLU A 82 4.81 3.87 20.96
CA GLU A 82 5.68 4.55 21.92
C GLU A 82 5.63 6.08 21.76
N VAL A 83 5.68 6.58 20.53
CA VAL A 83 5.55 8.01 20.23
C VAL A 83 4.18 8.54 20.63
N LEU A 84 3.10 7.81 20.32
CA LEU A 84 1.74 8.19 20.66
C LEU A 84 1.51 8.23 22.18
N ASP A 85 2.04 7.25 22.91
CA ASP A 85 1.99 7.24 24.38
C ASP A 85 2.73 8.45 24.97
N LEU A 86 3.92 8.75 24.46
CA LEU A 86 4.67 9.95 24.87
C LEU A 86 3.87 11.24 24.61
N MET A 87 3.23 11.35 23.41
CA MET A 87 2.43 12.52 23.05
C MET A 87 1.19 12.66 23.95
N ALA A 88 0.48 11.56 24.20
CA ALA A 88 -0.68 11.54 25.09
C ALA A 88 -0.32 11.98 26.50
N ASN A 89 0.76 11.42 27.07
CA ASN A 89 1.25 11.78 28.41
C ASN A 89 1.70 13.25 28.51
N LYS A 90 2.22 13.82 27.43
CA LYS A 90 2.60 15.24 27.36
C LYS A 90 1.43 16.17 27.02
N GLY A 91 0.27 15.65 26.68
CA GLY A 91 -0.90 16.44 26.29
C GLY A 91 -0.73 17.10 24.92
N ILE A 92 -0.05 16.44 23.98
CA ILE A 92 0.21 16.88 22.61
C ILE A 92 -0.78 16.16 21.67
N ALA A 93 -1.45 16.91 20.79
CA ALA A 93 -2.35 16.33 19.79
C ALA A 93 -1.57 15.92 18.52
N LEU A 94 -2.05 14.87 17.84
CA LEU A 94 -1.54 14.43 16.55
C LEU A 94 -2.56 14.75 15.45
N HIS A 95 -2.11 15.33 14.34
CA HIS A 95 -2.91 15.50 13.15
C HIS A 95 -2.32 14.75 11.96
N LEU A 96 -3.11 13.85 11.35
CA LEU A 96 -2.74 13.05 10.17
C LEU A 96 -3.38 13.64 8.92
N VAL A 97 -2.55 14.24 8.05
CA VAL A 97 -3.00 14.91 6.83
C VAL A 97 -3.69 13.96 5.87
N LYS A 98 -3.16 12.74 5.71
CA LYS A 98 -3.68 11.69 4.83
C LYS A 98 -5.14 11.34 5.10
N TYR A 99 -5.53 11.33 6.36
CA TYR A 99 -6.87 10.96 6.80
C TYR A 99 -7.72 12.19 7.19
N ASN A 100 -7.14 13.39 7.15
CA ASN A 100 -7.77 14.62 7.64
C ASN A 100 -8.33 14.47 9.06
N GLN A 101 -7.56 13.83 9.95
CA GLN A 101 -8.01 13.45 11.27
C GLN A 101 -7.07 13.95 12.35
N THR A 102 -7.65 14.48 13.43
CA THR A 102 -6.92 14.93 14.62
C THR A 102 -7.20 13.99 15.79
N TYR A 103 -6.15 13.50 16.40
CA TYR A 103 -6.20 12.70 17.62
C TYR A 103 -5.75 13.59 18.79
N THR A 104 -6.70 13.92 19.65
CA THR A 104 -6.41 14.61 20.90
C THR A 104 -5.77 13.65 21.91
N PRO A 105 -5.08 14.13 22.96
CA PRO A 105 -4.52 13.27 24.00
C PRO A 105 -5.58 12.33 24.61
N ASP A 106 -6.79 12.81 24.85
CA ASP A 106 -7.89 12.01 25.39
C ASP A 106 -8.36 10.93 24.40
N ALA A 107 -8.43 11.26 23.10
CA ALA A 107 -8.79 10.29 22.07
C ALA A 107 -7.72 9.20 21.90
N LEU A 108 -6.43 9.52 22.10
CA LEU A 108 -5.36 8.53 22.10
C LEU A 108 -5.44 7.56 23.30
N MET A 109 -6.12 7.95 24.39
CA MET A 109 -6.41 7.10 25.54
C MET A 109 -7.71 6.29 25.38
N ASP A 110 -8.57 6.63 24.42
CA ASP A 110 -9.80 5.89 24.15
C ASP A 110 -9.48 4.62 23.34
N THR A 111 -9.88 3.46 23.87
CA THR A 111 -9.54 2.14 23.29
C THR A 111 -10.07 1.96 21.87
N ILE A 112 -11.24 2.50 21.54
CA ILE A 112 -11.86 2.34 20.21
C ILE A 112 -11.08 3.14 19.17
N HIS A 113 -10.90 4.43 19.42
CA HIS A 113 -10.15 5.32 18.54
C HIS A 113 -8.69 4.87 18.39
N PHE A 114 -8.11 4.33 19.46
CA PHE A 114 -6.77 3.77 19.44
C PHE A 114 -6.66 2.53 18.53
N LEU A 115 -7.64 1.62 18.57
CA LEU A 115 -7.67 0.44 17.69
C LEU A 115 -7.85 0.81 16.21
N GLU A 116 -8.68 1.81 15.91
CA GLU A 116 -8.83 2.33 14.55
C GLU A 116 -7.51 2.91 14.05
N LEU A 117 -6.82 3.70 14.86
CA LEU A 117 -5.52 4.26 14.53
C LEU A 117 -4.46 3.15 14.30
N VAL A 118 -4.42 2.12 15.12
CA VAL A 118 -3.52 0.98 14.95
C VAL A 118 -3.75 0.26 13.63
N LYS A 119 -5.01 0.07 13.23
CA LYS A 119 -5.37 -0.51 11.93
C LYS A 119 -4.83 0.31 10.76
N ASP A 120 -4.96 1.63 10.82
CA ASP A 120 -4.47 2.54 9.79
C ASP A 120 -2.93 2.52 9.72
N ILE A 121 -2.26 2.52 10.87
CA ILE A 121 -0.80 2.39 10.99
C ILE A 121 -0.30 1.10 10.33
N GLU A 122 -0.92 -0.04 10.61
CA GLU A 122 -0.56 -1.31 9.98
C GLU A 122 -0.75 -1.28 8.46
N GLY A 123 -1.86 -0.70 7.98
CA GLY A 123 -2.13 -0.50 6.55
C GLY A 123 -1.04 0.34 5.87
N ASP A 124 -0.61 1.42 6.51
CA ASP A 124 0.45 2.30 6.03
C ASP A 124 1.79 1.56 5.94
N PHE A 125 2.16 0.78 6.95
CA PHE A 125 3.40 -0.01 6.92
C PHE A 125 3.39 -1.11 5.86
N VAL A 126 2.27 -1.80 5.65
CA VAL A 126 2.14 -2.79 4.57
C VAL A 126 2.32 -2.14 3.20
N THR A 127 1.64 -1.00 2.97
CA THR A 127 1.74 -0.23 1.73
C THR A 127 3.18 0.22 1.50
N LYS A 128 3.82 0.81 2.51
CA LYS A 128 5.18 1.31 2.45
C LYS A 128 6.18 0.19 2.13
N ARG A 129 6.13 -0.95 2.84
CA ARG A 129 7.01 -2.10 2.58
C ARG A 129 6.86 -2.61 1.15
N THR A 130 5.63 -2.67 0.63
CA THR A 130 5.35 -3.12 -0.73
C THR A 130 5.91 -2.14 -1.75
N THR A 131 5.69 -0.84 -1.56
CA THR A 131 6.18 0.22 -2.45
C THR A 131 7.70 0.24 -2.47
N ASP A 132 8.35 0.22 -1.31
CA ASP A 132 9.81 0.19 -1.18
C ASP A 132 10.41 -1.06 -1.86
N ALA A 133 9.77 -2.22 -1.71
CA ALA A 133 10.23 -3.45 -2.35
C ALA A 133 10.11 -3.40 -3.88
N LEU A 134 9.03 -2.83 -4.40
CA LEU A 134 8.83 -2.63 -5.84
C LEU A 134 9.84 -1.62 -6.40
N GLU A 135 10.08 -0.52 -5.69
CA GLU A 135 11.04 0.50 -6.13
C GLU A 135 12.48 -0.02 -6.12
N ARG A 136 12.90 -0.77 -5.11
CA ARG A 136 14.22 -1.45 -5.10
C ARG A 136 14.38 -2.37 -6.31
N ARG A 137 13.33 -3.12 -6.69
CA ARG A 137 13.36 -3.97 -7.88
C ARG A 137 13.47 -3.14 -9.16
N ARG A 138 12.77 -2.00 -9.23
CA ARG A 138 12.81 -1.08 -10.36
C ARG A 138 14.20 -0.47 -10.55
N VAL A 139 14.80 0.05 -9.47
CA VAL A 139 16.16 0.61 -9.47
C VAL A 139 17.20 -0.44 -9.84
N ALA A 140 17.01 -1.69 -9.38
CA ALA A 140 17.87 -2.82 -9.76
C ALA A 140 17.63 -3.34 -11.19
N GLY A 141 16.76 -2.72 -12.00
CA GLY A 141 16.43 -3.16 -13.35
C GLY A 141 15.72 -4.53 -13.42
N LEU A 142 15.19 -5.01 -12.28
CA LEU A 142 14.50 -6.29 -12.21
C LEU A 142 13.05 -6.14 -12.72
N PRO A 143 12.53 -7.14 -13.47
CA PRO A 143 11.17 -7.05 -13.99
C PRO A 143 10.15 -7.00 -12.85
N LEU A 144 9.19 -6.07 -13.00
CA LEU A 144 8.03 -5.97 -12.13
C LEU A 144 6.91 -6.84 -12.70
N GLY A 145 6.32 -7.67 -11.84
CA GLY A 145 5.24 -8.56 -12.22
C GLY A 145 5.68 -9.92 -12.70
N ARG A 146 4.79 -10.57 -13.47
CA ARG A 146 5.02 -11.94 -13.94
C ARG A 146 6.06 -11.96 -15.07
N PRO A 147 7.09 -12.81 -15.01
CA PRO A 147 8.05 -12.96 -16.11
C PRO A 147 7.35 -13.30 -17.42
N LYS A 148 7.79 -12.67 -18.52
CA LYS A 148 7.27 -12.97 -19.86
C LYS A 148 7.48 -14.45 -20.18
N GLY A 149 6.49 -15.09 -20.76
CA GLY A 149 6.57 -16.52 -21.18
C GLY A 149 6.34 -17.53 -20.05
N ARG A 150 6.20 -17.13 -18.80
CA ARG A 150 5.90 -18.08 -17.72
C ARG A 150 4.47 -18.61 -17.87
N LYS A 151 4.34 -19.87 -18.27
CA LYS A 151 3.03 -20.57 -18.33
C LYS A 151 2.58 -20.99 -16.91
N ASN A 152 1.28 -21.07 -16.69
CA ASN A 152 0.74 -21.64 -15.45
C ASN A 152 1.04 -23.13 -15.40
N LYS A 153 1.39 -23.67 -14.23
CA LYS A 153 1.58 -25.11 -14.04
C LYS A 153 0.29 -25.91 -14.27
N SER A 154 -0.86 -25.31 -13.99
CA SER A 154 -2.19 -25.86 -14.25
C SER A 154 -3.12 -24.73 -14.70
N ARG A 155 -4.03 -25.04 -15.64
CA ARG A 155 -5.05 -24.11 -16.11
C ARG A 155 -6.42 -24.58 -15.66
N LYS A 156 -7.37 -23.66 -15.53
CA LYS A 156 -8.75 -24.00 -15.14
C LYS A 156 -9.41 -25.02 -16.07
N LEU A 157 -9.03 -25.01 -17.36
CA LEU A 157 -9.59 -25.89 -18.38
C LEU A 157 -8.88 -27.24 -18.48
N ASP A 158 -7.76 -27.48 -17.82
CA ASP A 158 -7.04 -28.77 -17.86
C ASP A 158 -7.93 -29.94 -17.42
N LYS A 159 -8.75 -29.73 -16.42
CA LYS A 159 -9.72 -30.73 -15.91
C LYS A 159 -10.84 -31.03 -16.89
N HIS A 160 -11.11 -30.16 -17.84
CA HIS A 160 -12.14 -30.30 -18.86
C HIS A 160 -11.59 -30.68 -20.24
N LYS A 161 -10.30 -31.02 -20.34
CA LYS A 161 -9.64 -31.33 -21.62
C LYS A 161 -10.36 -32.44 -22.42
N ALA A 162 -10.79 -33.51 -21.76
CA ALA A 162 -11.52 -34.60 -22.41
C ALA A 162 -12.91 -34.16 -22.92
N GLU A 163 -13.63 -33.35 -22.12
CA GLU A 163 -14.94 -32.82 -22.50
C GLU A 163 -14.81 -31.85 -23.69
N ILE A 164 -13.78 -30.99 -23.68
CA ILE A 164 -13.50 -30.06 -24.78
C ILE A 164 -13.27 -30.84 -26.08
N LYS A 165 -12.42 -31.89 -26.07
CA LYS A 165 -12.19 -32.74 -27.25
C LYS A 165 -13.49 -33.39 -27.74
N LYS A 166 -14.32 -33.91 -26.83
CA LYS A 166 -15.63 -34.50 -27.17
C LYS A 166 -16.55 -33.49 -27.83
N TYR A 167 -16.65 -32.27 -27.31
CA TYR A 167 -17.51 -31.23 -27.86
C TYR A 167 -17.02 -30.73 -29.24
N LEU A 168 -15.70 -30.65 -29.43
CA LEU A 168 -15.11 -30.32 -30.72
C LEU A 168 -15.42 -31.41 -31.76
N ALA A 169 -15.30 -32.70 -31.41
CA ALA A 169 -15.65 -33.83 -32.28
C ALA A 169 -17.15 -33.88 -32.65
N LEU A 170 -18.01 -33.31 -31.80
CA LEU A 170 -19.44 -33.14 -32.06
C LEU A 170 -19.78 -31.86 -32.84
N ASN A 171 -18.79 -31.15 -33.37
CA ASN A 171 -18.93 -29.89 -34.11
C ASN A 171 -19.70 -28.80 -33.33
N ILE A 172 -19.63 -28.83 -31.99
CA ILE A 172 -20.21 -27.76 -31.14
C ILE A 172 -19.38 -26.52 -31.29
N SER A 173 -20.01 -25.37 -31.50
CA SER A 173 -19.30 -24.11 -31.68
C SER A 173 -18.43 -23.77 -30.44
N LYS A 174 -17.21 -23.25 -30.66
CA LYS A 174 -16.28 -22.86 -29.62
C LYS A 174 -16.93 -21.88 -28.60
N ALA A 175 -17.79 -20.98 -29.07
CA ALA A 175 -18.55 -20.06 -28.20
C ALA A 175 -19.55 -20.81 -27.28
N SER A 176 -20.20 -21.85 -27.80
CA SER A 176 -21.12 -22.70 -27.03
C SER A 176 -20.36 -23.54 -26.01
N ILE A 177 -19.21 -24.10 -26.39
CA ILE A 177 -18.33 -24.83 -25.46
C ILE A 177 -17.87 -23.93 -24.31
N ALA A 178 -17.47 -22.69 -24.61
CA ALA A 178 -17.06 -21.72 -23.55
C ALA A 178 -18.21 -21.45 -22.56
N LYS A 179 -19.44 -21.30 -23.04
CA LYS A 179 -20.63 -21.15 -22.20
C LYS A 179 -20.91 -22.39 -21.33
N LEU A 180 -20.81 -23.59 -21.91
CA LEU A 180 -21.00 -24.85 -21.19
C LEU A 180 -19.97 -25.02 -20.06
N LEU A 181 -18.72 -24.58 -20.27
CA LEU A 181 -17.64 -24.67 -19.30
C LEU A 181 -17.58 -23.47 -18.34
N GLY A 182 -18.49 -22.49 -18.47
CA GLY A 182 -18.55 -21.30 -17.61
C GLY A 182 -17.29 -20.43 -17.73
N CYS A 183 -16.71 -20.31 -18.93
CA CYS A 183 -15.54 -19.48 -19.16
C CYS A 183 -15.76 -18.47 -20.30
N HIS A 184 -14.94 -17.42 -20.34
CA HIS A 184 -14.96 -16.48 -21.45
C HIS A 184 -14.43 -17.16 -22.74
N ALA A 185 -15.02 -16.86 -23.90
CA ALA A 185 -14.62 -17.43 -25.16
C ALA A 185 -13.11 -17.31 -25.45
N GLN A 186 -12.52 -16.13 -25.18
CA GLN A 186 -11.08 -15.91 -25.36
C GLN A 186 -10.22 -16.85 -24.50
N THR A 187 -10.68 -17.22 -23.30
CA THR A 187 -9.97 -18.19 -22.44
C THR A 187 -9.93 -19.58 -23.08
N LEU A 188 -11.04 -19.99 -23.72
CA LEU A 188 -11.08 -21.24 -24.45
C LEU A 188 -10.20 -21.20 -25.71
N TYR A 189 -10.28 -20.13 -26.51
CA TYR A 189 -9.42 -19.97 -27.70
C TYR A 189 -7.94 -20.06 -27.33
N ASN A 190 -7.49 -19.30 -26.33
CA ASN A 190 -6.10 -19.35 -25.87
C ASN A 190 -5.70 -20.75 -25.35
N TYR A 191 -6.66 -21.49 -24.78
CA TYR A 191 -6.41 -22.85 -24.30
C TYR A 191 -6.25 -23.83 -25.47
N LEU A 192 -7.10 -23.73 -26.49
CA LEU A 192 -7.06 -24.56 -27.68
C LEU A 192 -5.77 -24.34 -28.50
N ASP A 193 -5.37 -23.09 -28.65
CA ASP A 193 -4.15 -22.68 -29.34
C ASP A 193 -2.90 -23.22 -28.61
N ASP A 194 -2.82 -23.02 -27.29
CA ASP A 194 -1.68 -23.48 -26.46
C ASP A 194 -1.54 -25.02 -26.37
N HIS A 195 -2.59 -25.78 -26.75
CA HIS A 195 -2.60 -27.24 -26.70
C HIS A 195 -2.73 -27.89 -28.10
N ASP A 196 -2.58 -27.11 -29.17
CA ASP A 196 -2.70 -27.54 -30.58
C ASP A 196 -4.01 -28.30 -30.89
N LEU A 197 -5.07 -27.99 -30.13
CA LEU A 197 -6.37 -28.64 -30.30
C LEU A 197 -7.21 -27.98 -31.41
N MET A 198 -6.70 -26.97 -32.09
CA MET A 198 -7.31 -26.29 -33.22
C MET A 198 -7.25 -27.14 -34.49
N ALA A 199 -6.14 -27.87 -34.70
CA ALA A 199 -5.90 -28.64 -35.92
C ALA A 199 -6.69 -29.98 -35.99
N GLU A 200 -7.04 -30.57 -34.84
CA GLU A 200 -7.76 -31.84 -34.79
C GLU A 200 -9.24 -31.76 -35.23
N GLY A 201 -9.81 -30.54 -35.34
CA GLY A 201 -11.22 -30.32 -35.75
C GLY A 201 -11.44 -30.03 -37.24
N GLU A 202 -10.39 -29.70 -37.98
CA GLU A 202 -10.49 -29.36 -39.40
C GLU A 202 -10.20 -30.56 -40.37
N GLU A 203 -9.49 -31.60 -39.89
CA GLU A 203 -9.18 -32.78 -40.68
C GLU A 203 -10.31 -33.82 -40.76
N GLN A 204 -11.40 -33.69 -39.97
CA GLN A 204 -12.54 -34.62 -39.99
C GLN A 204 -13.77 -34.08 -40.74
N ALA A 205 -13.66 -32.93 -41.43
CA ALA A 205 -14.71 -32.31 -42.19
C ALA A 205 -14.43 -32.30 -43.72
N SER A 206 -13.51 -33.19 -44.21
CA SER A 206 -13.25 -33.38 -45.66
C SER A 206 -13.70 -34.76 -46.10
#